data_048a80c8c3186aaf051f80a1e0fb2bd2
#
_entry.id   048a80c8c3186aaf051f80a1e0fb2bd2
#
_cell.length_a   1.000
_cell.length_b   1.000
_cell.length_c   1.000
_cell.angle_alpha   90.00
_cell.angle_beta   90.00
_cell.angle_gamma   90.00
#
_symmetry.space_group_name_H-M   'P 1'
#
loop_
_entity.id
_entity.type
_entity.pdbx_description
1 polymer ?
#
loop_
_entity_poly.entity_id
_entity_poly.type
_entity_poly.pdbx_seq_one_letter_code
_entity_poly.pdbx_strand_id
1 'polypeptide(L)'
;MVRFGLLVILMLGLARPAMAQSLIDCGKDEARIVNDALRNAKDLTLVAAARVGDTPEYRRWFGDYSDANAEVVRATLKSVITAIRSGGVTTECHRATDPSCSAGEYAWVYPHRPFEVHVCPPFFQLPPLTALRPGERRSDNGTREGTMVHEISHFLEVADTWDHCYSRSECSQMAVDYPRRAIENADSYQYFTEDVTYYARQPLAGKPATD
;
A
#
# COMPACT_ATOMS: atom_id res chain seq x y z
N MET A 1 -17.48 -53.80 -33.88
CA MET A 1 -16.28 -53.01 -33.53
C MET A 1 -16.67 -51.56 -33.64
N VAL A 2 -16.99 -50.92 -32.50
CA VAL A 2 -17.37 -49.49 -32.45
C VAL A 2 -16.10 -48.72 -32.03
N ARG A 3 -15.60 -47.82 -32.89
CA ARG A 3 -14.46 -46.95 -32.60
C ARG A 3 -14.97 -45.69 -31.90
N PHE A 4 -14.69 -45.53 -30.62
CA PHE A 4 -14.86 -44.28 -29.89
C PHE A 4 -13.73 -43.32 -30.27
N GLY A 5 -14.06 -42.26 -31.00
CA GLY A 5 -13.14 -41.15 -31.24
C GLY A 5 -13.09 -40.25 -30.02
N LEU A 6 -11.90 -40.13 -29.43
CA LEU A 6 -11.64 -39.21 -28.31
C LEU A 6 -11.49 -37.77 -28.84
N LEU A 7 -12.49 -36.92 -28.58
CA LEU A 7 -12.46 -35.50 -28.94
C LEU A 7 -11.65 -34.76 -27.86
N VAL A 8 -10.41 -34.41 -28.17
CA VAL A 8 -9.58 -33.54 -27.30
C VAL A 8 -9.97 -32.09 -27.55
N ILE A 9 -10.73 -31.51 -26.63
CA ILE A 9 -11.05 -30.07 -26.63
C ILE A 9 -9.84 -29.32 -26.07
N LEU A 10 -9.08 -28.66 -26.95
CA LEU A 10 -7.98 -27.79 -26.60
C LEU A 10 -8.57 -26.47 -26.05
N MET A 11 -8.59 -26.33 -24.73
CA MET A 11 -8.96 -25.06 -24.06
C MET A 11 -7.82 -24.06 -24.30
N LEU A 12 -7.94 -23.19 -25.32
CA LEU A 12 -7.10 -22.03 -25.46
C LEU A 12 -7.47 -21.05 -24.33
N GLY A 13 -6.68 -21.03 -23.28
CA GLY A 13 -6.72 -20.01 -22.26
C GLY A 13 -6.37 -18.66 -22.89
N LEU A 14 -7.35 -17.79 -23.08
CA LEU A 14 -7.13 -16.39 -23.46
C LEU A 14 -6.39 -15.72 -22.30
N ALA A 15 -5.07 -15.60 -22.41
CA ALA A 15 -4.27 -14.74 -21.54
C ALA A 15 -4.81 -13.31 -21.73
N ARG A 16 -5.50 -12.78 -20.72
CA ARG A 16 -5.86 -11.35 -20.66
C ARG A 16 -4.54 -10.57 -20.66
N PRO A 17 -4.38 -9.58 -21.59
CA PRO A 17 -3.22 -8.69 -21.49
C PRO A 17 -3.25 -8.03 -20.11
N ALA A 18 -2.13 -8.05 -19.41
CA ALA A 18 -1.95 -7.24 -18.21
C ALA A 18 -2.18 -5.78 -18.64
N MET A 19 -3.19 -5.14 -18.04
CA MET A 19 -3.46 -3.72 -18.30
C MET A 19 -2.21 -2.97 -17.85
N ALA A 20 -1.58 -2.27 -18.78
CA ALA A 20 -0.45 -1.40 -18.46
C ALA A 20 -0.98 -0.24 -17.61
N GLN A 21 -0.26 0.09 -16.53
CA GLN A 21 -0.55 1.28 -15.73
C GLN A 21 -0.57 2.51 -16.64
N SER A 22 -1.59 3.33 -16.53
CA SER A 22 -1.70 4.57 -17.27
C SER A 22 -1.00 5.69 -16.49
N LEU A 23 -0.14 6.43 -17.16
CA LEU A 23 0.59 7.58 -16.60
C LEU A 23 0.24 8.81 -17.42
N ILE A 24 -0.24 9.86 -16.76
CA ILE A 24 -0.66 11.11 -17.37
C ILE A 24 0.30 12.21 -16.92
N ASP A 25 0.82 12.99 -17.85
CA ASP A 25 1.69 14.15 -17.64
C ASP A 25 2.97 13.88 -16.82
N CYS A 26 3.36 12.62 -16.67
CA CYS A 26 4.59 12.21 -15.99
C CYS A 26 5.80 12.27 -16.94
N GLY A 27 6.86 12.92 -16.49
CA GLY A 27 8.18 12.82 -17.14
C GLY A 27 8.77 11.40 -17.04
N LYS A 28 9.78 11.07 -17.82
CA LYS A 28 10.38 9.72 -17.85
C LYS A 28 10.82 9.21 -16.46
N ASP A 29 11.46 10.07 -15.68
CA ASP A 29 11.94 9.70 -14.34
C ASP A 29 10.80 9.60 -13.35
N GLU A 30 9.82 10.51 -13.42
CA GLU A 30 8.59 10.46 -12.64
C GLU A 30 7.82 9.16 -12.90
N ALA A 31 7.64 8.83 -14.17
CA ALA A 31 6.99 7.59 -14.61
C ALA A 31 7.68 6.33 -14.05
N ARG A 32 9.02 6.31 -14.06
CA ARG A 32 9.78 5.20 -13.47
C ARG A 32 9.55 5.13 -11.96
N ILE A 33 9.62 6.26 -11.26
CA ILE A 33 9.43 6.32 -9.81
C ILE A 33 8.03 5.86 -9.42
N VAL A 34 6.98 6.31 -10.11
CA VAL A 34 5.58 5.89 -9.86
C VAL A 34 5.40 4.40 -10.09
N ASN A 35 5.90 3.87 -11.21
CA ASN A 35 5.83 2.43 -11.50
C ASN A 35 6.54 1.59 -10.45
N ASP A 36 7.72 2.04 -9.99
CA ASP A 36 8.47 1.37 -8.93
C ASP A 36 7.71 1.44 -7.60
N ALA A 37 7.15 2.60 -7.25
CA ALA A 37 6.37 2.78 -6.03
C ALA A 37 5.14 1.86 -6.01
N LEU A 38 4.34 1.80 -7.07
CA LEU A 38 3.16 0.93 -7.16
C LEU A 38 3.54 -0.55 -7.10
N ARG A 39 4.58 -0.97 -7.82
CA ARG A 39 5.06 -2.35 -7.78
C ARG A 39 5.49 -2.75 -6.37
N ASN A 40 6.31 -1.92 -5.73
CA ASN A 40 6.81 -2.17 -4.39
C ASN A 40 5.70 -2.02 -3.33
N ALA A 41 4.76 -1.08 -3.48
CA ALA A 41 3.56 -0.96 -2.63
C ALA A 41 2.76 -2.26 -2.59
N LYS A 42 2.54 -2.87 -3.74
CA LYS A 42 1.89 -4.19 -3.82
C LYS A 42 2.66 -5.24 -3.02
N ASP A 43 3.98 -5.31 -3.19
CA ASP A 43 4.80 -6.35 -2.56
C ASP A 43 4.86 -6.16 -1.03
N LEU A 44 5.01 -4.92 -0.56
CA LEU A 44 4.99 -4.65 0.88
C LEU A 44 3.60 -4.89 1.50
N THR A 45 2.53 -4.59 0.79
CA THR A 45 1.16 -4.84 1.27
C THR A 45 0.86 -6.35 1.35
N LEU A 46 1.40 -7.16 0.42
CA LEU A 46 1.33 -8.63 0.50
C LEU A 46 2.00 -9.16 1.77
N VAL A 47 3.20 -8.66 2.09
CA VAL A 47 3.91 -9.04 3.32
C VAL A 47 3.09 -8.62 4.55
N ALA A 48 2.56 -7.40 4.56
CA ALA A 48 1.77 -6.88 5.67
C ALA A 48 0.48 -7.70 5.89
N ALA A 49 -0.26 -8.02 4.83
CA ALA A 49 -1.47 -8.82 4.93
C ALA A 49 -1.22 -10.21 5.54
N ALA A 50 -0.07 -10.82 5.22
CA ALA A 50 0.35 -12.10 5.81
C ALA A 50 0.82 -11.98 7.28
N ARG A 51 1.13 -10.78 7.75
CA ARG A 51 1.64 -10.49 9.09
C ARG A 51 0.59 -9.88 10.02
N VAL A 52 -0.65 -9.70 9.57
CA VAL A 52 -1.75 -9.25 10.44
C VAL A 52 -1.96 -10.29 11.53
N GLY A 53 -1.76 -9.88 12.78
CA GLY A 53 -1.86 -10.71 13.97
C GLY A 53 -1.58 -9.89 15.23
N ASP A 54 -1.57 -10.52 16.39
CA ASP A 54 -1.25 -9.86 17.66
C ASP A 54 0.26 -9.58 17.78
N THR A 55 0.70 -8.51 17.13
CA THR A 55 2.10 -8.08 17.07
C THR A 55 2.26 -6.65 17.60
N PRO A 56 3.48 -6.25 18.02
CA PRO A 56 3.74 -4.87 18.42
C PRO A 56 3.43 -3.85 17.33
N GLU A 57 3.68 -4.20 16.06
CA GLU A 57 3.40 -3.35 14.91
C GLU A 57 1.88 -3.17 14.71
N TYR A 58 1.10 -4.27 14.81
CA TYR A 58 -0.35 -4.19 14.73
C TYR A 58 -0.91 -3.27 15.82
N ARG A 59 -0.50 -3.50 17.09
CA ARG A 59 -0.97 -2.70 18.23
C ARG A 59 -0.60 -1.22 18.10
N ARG A 60 0.57 -0.93 17.53
CA ARG A 60 1.02 0.45 17.30
C ARG A 60 0.10 1.22 16.36
N TRP A 61 -0.40 0.56 15.32
CA TRP A 61 -1.12 1.25 14.24
C TRP A 61 -2.63 1.08 14.29
N PHE A 62 -3.13 0.04 14.99
CA PHE A 62 -4.56 -0.28 15.04
C PHE A 62 -5.11 -0.44 16.47
N GLY A 63 -4.26 -0.29 17.49
CA GLY A 63 -4.64 -0.47 18.89
C GLY A 63 -4.73 -1.93 19.31
N ASP A 64 -5.51 -2.20 20.35
CA ASP A 64 -5.63 -3.54 20.91
C ASP A 64 -6.12 -4.55 19.87
N TYR A 65 -5.46 -5.70 19.87
CA TYR A 65 -5.78 -6.79 18.95
C TYR A 65 -7.13 -7.42 19.27
N SER A 66 -7.92 -7.66 18.24
CA SER A 66 -9.04 -8.59 18.24
C SER A 66 -9.13 -9.28 16.88
N ASP A 67 -9.64 -10.50 16.84
CA ASP A 67 -9.82 -11.23 15.58
C ASP A 67 -10.73 -10.48 14.61
N ALA A 68 -11.79 -9.84 15.11
CA ALA A 68 -12.71 -9.06 14.29
C ALA A 68 -12.03 -7.85 13.64
N ASN A 69 -11.25 -7.08 14.41
CA ASN A 69 -10.51 -5.94 13.89
C ASN A 69 -9.39 -6.39 12.91
N ALA A 70 -8.70 -7.47 13.24
CA ALA A 70 -7.66 -8.04 12.39
C ALA A 70 -8.21 -8.52 11.03
N GLU A 71 -9.44 -9.02 11.00
CA GLU A 71 -10.09 -9.40 9.74
C GLU A 71 -10.38 -8.16 8.87
N VAL A 72 -10.86 -7.05 9.45
CA VAL A 72 -11.05 -5.78 8.74
C VAL A 72 -9.71 -5.30 8.15
N VAL A 73 -8.67 -5.22 8.98
CA VAL A 73 -7.34 -4.80 8.54
C VAL A 73 -6.81 -5.69 7.39
N ARG A 74 -6.98 -6.99 7.53
CA ARG A 74 -6.57 -7.95 6.48
C ARG A 74 -7.37 -7.80 5.20
N ALA A 75 -8.67 -7.55 5.30
CA ALA A 75 -9.55 -7.32 4.16
C ALA A 75 -9.15 -6.04 3.41
N THR A 76 -8.92 -4.93 4.11
CA THR A 76 -8.44 -3.67 3.54
C THR A 76 -7.13 -3.86 2.78
N LEU A 77 -6.12 -4.50 3.39
CA LEU A 77 -4.85 -4.76 2.72
C LEU A 77 -5.02 -5.63 1.47
N LYS A 78 -5.88 -6.66 1.51
CA LYS A 78 -6.20 -7.49 0.33
C LYS A 78 -6.88 -6.69 -0.78
N SER A 79 -7.77 -5.75 -0.44
CA SER A 79 -8.42 -4.88 -1.40
C SER A 79 -7.42 -3.94 -2.09
N VAL A 80 -6.49 -3.34 -1.33
CA VAL A 80 -5.38 -2.53 -1.89
C VAL A 80 -4.52 -3.37 -2.87
N ILE A 81 -4.14 -4.60 -2.48
CA ILE A 81 -3.40 -5.51 -3.36
C ILE A 81 -4.18 -5.78 -4.65
N THR A 82 -5.47 -6.01 -4.54
CA THR A 82 -6.34 -6.31 -5.68
C THR A 82 -6.43 -5.12 -6.62
N ALA A 83 -6.61 -3.90 -6.09
CA ALA A 83 -6.63 -2.67 -6.85
C ALA A 83 -5.33 -2.48 -7.66
N ILE A 84 -4.18 -2.63 -7.02
CA ILE A 84 -2.88 -2.49 -7.71
C ILE A 84 -2.69 -3.60 -8.77
N ARG A 85 -3.08 -4.84 -8.47
CA ARG A 85 -2.92 -5.99 -9.38
C ARG A 85 -3.84 -5.98 -10.58
N SER A 86 -4.98 -5.29 -10.48
CA SER A 86 -5.90 -5.14 -11.62
C SER A 86 -5.26 -4.42 -12.81
N GLY A 87 -4.16 -3.67 -12.57
CA GLY A 87 -3.47 -2.86 -13.56
C GLY A 87 -4.27 -1.61 -13.98
N GLY A 88 -5.37 -1.33 -13.28
CA GLY A 88 -6.26 -0.21 -13.60
C GLY A 88 -5.87 1.12 -12.95
N VAL A 89 -4.78 1.15 -12.15
CA VAL A 89 -4.36 2.40 -11.51
C VAL A 89 -3.79 3.36 -12.55
N THR A 90 -4.44 4.51 -12.69
CA THR A 90 -3.95 5.65 -13.46
C THR A 90 -3.29 6.64 -12.51
N THR A 91 -2.09 7.10 -12.83
CA THR A 91 -1.42 8.14 -12.02
C THR A 91 -1.19 9.38 -12.85
N GLU A 92 -1.64 10.52 -12.37
CA GLU A 92 -1.41 11.83 -12.97
C GLU A 92 -0.35 12.60 -12.18
N CYS A 93 0.69 13.09 -12.89
CA CYS A 93 1.78 13.85 -12.28
C CYS A 93 1.53 15.35 -12.44
N HIS A 94 1.32 16.03 -11.31
CA HIS A 94 1.05 17.47 -11.29
C HIS A 94 2.32 18.30 -11.18
N ARG A 95 2.22 19.57 -11.56
CA ARG A 95 3.32 20.54 -11.46
C ARG A 95 3.23 21.33 -10.15
N ALA A 96 4.34 21.87 -9.70
CA ALA A 96 4.39 22.72 -8.49
C ALA A 96 3.49 23.97 -8.59
N THR A 97 3.10 24.37 -9.80
CA THR A 97 2.19 25.49 -10.06
C THR A 97 0.72 25.08 -10.01
N ASP A 98 0.41 23.80 -9.88
CA ASP A 98 -0.95 23.33 -9.71
C ASP A 98 -1.47 23.74 -8.33
N PRO A 99 -2.63 24.39 -8.23
CA PRO A 99 -3.21 24.77 -6.95
C PRO A 99 -3.44 23.58 -6.01
N SER A 100 -3.69 22.40 -6.53
CA SER A 100 -3.87 21.16 -5.74
C SER A 100 -2.59 20.65 -5.08
N CYS A 101 -1.42 21.20 -5.46
CA CYS A 101 -0.12 20.86 -4.87
C CYS A 101 0.46 21.98 -3.98
N SER A 102 -0.35 23.00 -3.65
CA SER A 102 0.15 24.26 -3.05
C SER A 102 0.49 24.16 -1.58
N ALA A 103 -0.10 23.24 -0.83
CA ALA A 103 0.11 23.08 0.61
C ALA A 103 1.14 22.00 0.96
N GLY A 104 1.83 21.43 -0.04
CA GLY A 104 2.90 20.46 0.18
C GLY A 104 2.41 19.00 0.21
N GLU A 105 1.23 18.75 -0.33
CA GLU A 105 0.68 17.43 -0.51
C GLU A 105 1.65 16.53 -1.30
N TYR A 106 1.74 15.27 -0.91
CA TYR A 106 2.46 14.24 -1.66
C TYR A 106 1.60 13.69 -2.80
N ALA A 107 0.35 13.38 -2.48
CA ALA A 107 -0.62 12.82 -3.42
C ALA A 107 -2.05 13.08 -2.90
N TRP A 108 -3.03 12.83 -3.74
CA TRP A 108 -4.43 12.78 -3.35
C TRP A 108 -5.24 11.92 -4.32
N VAL A 109 -6.45 11.54 -3.91
CA VAL A 109 -7.45 10.86 -4.73
C VAL A 109 -8.84 11.47 -4.53
N TYR A 110 -9.73 11.21 -5.47
CA TYR A 110 -11.17 11.38 -5.27
C TYR A 110 -11.76 9.99 -4.96
N PRO A 111 -12.26 9.71 -3.76
CA PRO A 111 -12.70 8.37 -3.36
C PRO A 111 -13.72 7.72 -4.30
N HIS A 112 -14.55 8.53 -4.96
CA HIS A 112 -15.58 8.12 -5.94
C HIS A 112 -15.08 8.02 -7.39
N ARG A 113 -13.79 8.30 -7.65
CA ARG A 113 -13.11 8.10 -8.94
C ARG A 113 -12.08 6.99 -8.81
N PRO A 114 -12.53 5.72 -8.83
CA PRO A 114 -11.65 4.61 -8.51
C PRO A 114 -10.46 4.55 -9.45
N PHE A 115 -9.32 4.39 -8.79
CA PHE A 115 -7.99 4.14 -9.33
C PHE A 115 -7.34 5.32 -10.05
N GLU A 116 -7.85 6.56 -9.89
CA GLU A 116 -7.16 7.78 -10.30
C GLU A 116 -6.35 8.34 -9.11
N VAL A 117 -5.02 8.23 -9.16
CA VAL A 117 -4.11 8.76 -8.15
C VAL A 117 -3.39 9.98 -8.72
N HIS A 118 -3.43 11.09 -7.99
CA HIS A 118 -2.75 12.33 -8.36
C HIS A 118 -1.51 12.51 -7.49
N VAL A 119 -0.36 12.80 -8.08
CA VAL A 119 0.90 12.99 -7.35
C VAL A 119 1.48 14.37 -7.57
N CYS A 120 1.94 14.97 -6.48
CA CYS A 120 2.61 16.27 -6.44
C CYS A 120 4.14 16.14 -6.44
N PRO A 121 4.89 17.20 -6.80
CA PRO A 121 6.36 17.16 -6.79
C PRO A 121 6.99 16.70 -5.47
N PRO A 122 6.46 16.98 -4.26
CA PRO A 122 7.02 16.47 -3.02
C PRO A 122 7.01 14.93 -2.91
N PHE A 123 6.08 14.23 -3.56
CA PHE A 123 6.07 12.77 -3.62
C PHE A 123 7.39 12.19 -4.16
N PHE A 124 7.97 12.83 -5.16
CA PHE A 124 9.23 12.37 -5.77
C PHE A 124 10.45 12.56 -4.88
N GLN A 125 10.32 13.36 -3.82
CA GLN A 125 11.37 13.59 -2.82
C GLN A 125 11.28 12.59 -1.65
N LEU A 126 10.17 11.91 -1.46
CA LEU A 126 10.04 10.86 -0.45
C LEU A 126 11.06 9.74 -0.71
N PRO A 127 11.63 9.14 0.34
CA PRO A 127 12.52 8.00 0.17
C PRO A 127 11.72 6.77 -0.32
N PRO A 128 12.32 5.91 -1.15
CA PRO A 128 11.77 4.57 -1.34
C PRO A 128 12.02 3.73 -0.07
N LEU A 129 11.14 2.78 0.23
CA LEU A 129 11.30 1.90 1.40
C LEU A 129 12.64 1.15 1.41
N THR A 130 13.18 0.87 0.22
CA THR A 130 14.49 0.20 0.06
C THR A 130 15.68 1.05 0.53
N ALA A 131 15.54 2.37 0.63
CA ALA A 131 16.57 3.26 1.16
C ALA A 131 16.60 3.28 2.70
N LEU A 132 15.55 2.79 3.36
CA LEU A 132 15.50 2.73 4.81
C LEU A 132 16.32 1.53 5.31
N ARG A 133 17.13 1.76 6.34
CA ARG A 133 17.90 0.70 7.00
C ARG A 133 17.26 0.29 8.33
N PRO A 134 17.39 -0.99 8.73
CA PRO A 134 16.98 -1.40 10.05
C PRO A 134 17.61 -0.54 11.14
N GLY A 135 16.80 -0.02 12.08
CA GLY A 135 17.25 0.81 13.18
C GLY A 135 17.42 2.30 12.88
N GLU A 136 17.32 2.74 11.62
CA GLU A 136 17.28 4.17 11.30
C GLU A 136 16.00 4.83 11.82
N ARG A 137 16.14 6.07 12.31
CA ARG A 137 14.99 6.88 12.71
C ARG A 137 14.18 7.19 11.43
N ARG A 138 12.94 6.77 11.41
CA ARG A 138 12.02 7.05 10.30
C ARG A 138 11.53 8.48 10.36
N SER A 139 11.44 9.11 9.19
CA SER A 139 10.73 10.39 9.09
C SER A 139 9.24 10.17 9.36
N ASP A 140 8.57 11.19 9.87
CA ASP A 140 7.11 11.17 10.02
C ASP A 140 6.36 11.14 8.68
N ASN A 141 7.05 11.36 7.57
CA ASN A 141 6.46 11.53 6.24
C ASN A 141 6.29 10.22 5.45
N GLY A 142 6.78 9.09 5.96
CA GLY A 142 6.65 7.80 5.26
C GLY A 142 7.52 7.65 4.01
N THR A 143 7.07 6.79 3.09
CA THR A 143 7.75 6.41 1.85
C THR A 143 6.84 6.57 0.65
N ARG A 144 7.41 6.55 -0.57
CA ARG A 144 6.63 6.56 -1.82
C ARG A 144 5.65 5.39 -1.90
N GLU A 145 6.12 4.22 -1.51
CA GLU A 145 5.31 3.00 -1.48
C GLU A 145 4.17 3.09 -0.49
N GLY A 146 4.46 3.60 0.71
CA GLY A 146 3.46 3.81 1.75
C GLY A 146 2.39 4.81 1.32
N THR A 147 2.79 5.92 0.67
CA THR A 147 1.86 6.89 0.11
C THR A 147 0.91 6.25 -0.91
N MET A 148 1.40 5.35 -1.78
CA MET A 148 0.52 4.64 -2.70
C MET A 148 -0.48 3.72 -1.98
N VAL A 149 -0.10 3.09 -0.87
CA VAL A 149 -1.03 2.30 -0.04
C VAL A 149 -2.09 3.19 0.58
N HIS A 150 -1.68 4.34 1.12
CA HIS A 150 -2.54 5.36 1.71
C HIS A 150 -3.62 5.80 0.71
N GLU A 151 -3.21 6.34 -0.44
CA GLU A 151 -4.12 6.88 -1.46
C GLU A 151 -5.09 5.82 -2.00
N ILE A 152 -4.59 4.63 -2.32
CA ILE A 152 -5.43 3.56 -2.87
C ILE A 152 -6.45 3.08 -1.83
N SER A 153 -6.16 3.16 -0.55
CA SER A 153 -7.08 2.75 0.50
C SER A 153 -8.32 3.65 0.62
N HIS A 154 -8.25 4.91 0.16
CA HIS A 154 -9.37 5.86 0.19
C HIS A 154 -10.50 5.52 -0.78
N PHE A 155 -10.22 4.79 -1.87
CA PHE A 155 -11.29 4.51 -2.83
C PHE A 155 -12.43 3.74 -2.19
N LEU A 156 -13.68 4.18 -2.46
CA LEU A 156 -14.91 3.53 -1.96
C LEU A 156 -14.95 2.03 -2.29
N GLU A 157 -14.42 1.66 -3.47
CA GLU A 157 -14.36 0.27 -3.95
C GLU A 157 -13.22 -0.54 -3.31
N VAL A 158 -12.33 0.10 -2.54
CA VAL A 158 -11.20 -0.54 -1.88
C VAL A 158 -11.45 -0.69 -0.38
N ALA A 159 -11.47 0.42 0.36
CA ALA A 159 -11.62 0.36 1.80
C ALA A 159 -12.28 1.60 2.41
N ASP A 160 -12.54 2.66 1.63
CA ASP A 160 -13.17 3.90 2.09
C ASP A 160 -12.51 4.46 3.36
N THR A 161 -11.17 4.44 3.40
CA THR A 161 -10.44 4.98 4.55
C THR A 161 -10.48 6.50 4.58
N TRP A 162 -10.27 7.06 5.77
CA TRP A 162 -10.30 8.48 6.05
C TRP A 162 -8.93 8.99 6.50
N ASP A 163 -8.77 10.30 6.54
CA ASP A 163 -7.62 10.99 7.09
C ASP A 163 -7.94 11.56 8.49
N HIS A 164 -7.95 10.68 9.47
CA HIS A 164 -8.21 11.06 10.86
C HIS A 164 -6.95 11.61 11.56
N CYS A 165 -5.79 11.23 11.10
CA CYS A 165 -4.49 11.72 11.57
C CYS A 165 -3.49 11.65 10.43
N TYR A 166 -2.48 12.49 10.53
CA TYR A 166 -1.27 12.44 9.70
C TYR A 166 -0.06 12.27 10.62
N SER A 167 1.04 11.78 10.10
CA SER A 167 2.28 11.50 10.81
C SER A 167 2.26 10.24 11.70
N ARG A 168 3.45 9.69 11.88
CA ARG A 168 3.64 8.49 12.73
C ARG A 168 3.31 8.74 14.18
N SER A 169 3.67 9.93 14.69
CA SER A 169 3.43 10.30 16.09
C SER A 169 1.94 10.40 16.39
N GLU A 170 1.20 11.12 15.57
CA GLU A 170 -0.25 11.32 15.77
C GLU A 170 -1.02 10.03 15.60
N CYS A 171 -0.74 9.26 14.53
CA CYS A 171 -1.49 8.05 14.25
C CYS A 171 -1.20 6.92 15.25
N SER A 172 0.03 6.81 15.75
CA SER A 172 0.31 5.88 16.83
C SER A 172 -0.38 6.24 18.15
N GLN A 173 -0.53 7.54 18.45
CA GLN A 173 -1.30 7.98 19.62
C GLN A 173 -2.80 7.74 19.41
N MET A 174 -3.32 8.02 18.21
CA MET A 174 -4.72 7.75 17.88
C MET A 174 -5.07 6.27 18.01
N ALA A 175 -4.16 5.37 17.66
CA ALA A 175 -4.38 3.93 17.80
C ALA A 175 -4.60 3.51 19.28
N VAL A 176 -3.99 4.23 20.23
CA VAL A 176 -4.21 4.02 21.67
C VAL A 176 -5.56 4.60 22.12
N ASP A 177 -5.83 5.85 21.72
CA ASP A 177 -6.97 6.62 22.24
C ASP A 177 -8.29 6.28 21.51
N TYR A 178 -8.21 6.01 20.20
CA TYR A 178 -9.35 5.81 19.31
C TYR A 178 -9.13 4.67 18.32
N PRO A 179 -8.98 3.41 18.76
CA PRO A 179 -8.61 2.29 17.88
C PRO A 179 -9.57 2.06 16.71
N ARG A 180 -10.84 2.41 16.84
CA ARG A 180 -11.79 2.34 15.71
C ARG A 180 -11.40 3.30 14.58
N ARG A 181 -11.02 4.55 14.92
CA ARG A 181 -10.56 5.51 13.92
C ARG A 181 -9.25 5.06 13.29
N ALA A 182 -8.37 4.43 14.05
CA ALA A 182 -7.12 3.90 13.53
C ALA A 182 -7.32 2.82 12.45
N ILE A 183 -8.35 1.98 12.60
CA ILE A 183 -8.71 0.97 11.60
C ILE A 183 -9.31 1.59 10.32
N GLU A 184 -9.91 2.77 10.44
CA GLU A 184 -10.49 3.51 9.32
C GLU A 184 -9.52 4.54 8.71
N ASN A 185 -8.27 4.63 9.18
CA ASN A 185 -7.33 5.67 8.84
C ASN A 185 -6.27 5.21 7.82
N ALA A 186 -6.11 5.96 6.74
CA ALA A 186 -5.19 5.61 5.64
C ALA A 186 -3.72 5.53 6.09
N ASP A 187 -3.23 6.49 6.88
CA ASP A 187 -1.86 6.51 7.42
C ASP A 187 -1.56 5.31 8.33
N SER A 188 -2.57 4.75 9.01
CA SER A 188 -2.38 3.55 9.82
C SER A 188 -1.98 2.35 8.96
N TYR A 189 -2.57 2.21 7.78
CA TYR A 189 -2.21 1.18 6.81
C TYR A 189 -0.86 1.46 6.15
N GLN A 190 -0.59 2.70 5.80
CA GLN A 190 0.72 3.13 5.30
C GLN A 190 1.83 2.69 6.24
N TYR A 191 1.78 3.14 7.48
CA TYR A 191 2.86 2.90 8.45
C TYR A 191 2.94 1.45 8.91
N PHE A 192 1.81 0.76 9.01
CA PHE A 192 1.80 -0.67 9.29
C PHE A 192 2.53 -1.46 8.19
N THR A 193 2.23 -1.18 6.92
CA THR A 193 2.88 -1.87 5.81
C THR A 193 4.38 -1.60 5.74
N GLU A 194 4.79 -0.37 5.99
CA GLU A 194 6.20 0.01 6.06
C GLU A 194 6.93 -0.69 7.22
N ASP A 195 6.34 -0.68 8.41
CA ASP A 195 6.96 -1.21 9.63
C ASP A 195 7.10 -2.72 9.58
N VAL A 196 6.05 -3.42 9.20
CA VAL A 196 6.09 -4.89 9.09
C VAL A 196 7.12 -5.33 8.05
N THR A 197 7.20 -4.66 6.90
CA THR A 197 8.17 -5.00 5.85
C THR A 197 9.60 -4.69 6.30
N TYR A 198 9.80 -3.59 7.00
CA TYR A 198 11.08 -3.19 7.54
C TYR A 198 11.60 -4.21 8.57
N TYR A 199 10.77 -4.57 9.55
CA TYR A 199 11.15 -5.55 10.57
C TYR A 199 11.27 -6.97 10.02
N ALA A 200 10.49 -7.32 8.99
CA ALA A 200 10.62 -8.62 8.33
C ALA A 200 11.96 -8.85 7.63
N ARG A 201 12.67 -7.76 7.27
CA ARG A 201 14.02 -7.82 6.69
C ARG A 201 15.13 -7.94 7.74
N GLN A 202 14.84 -7.72 9.02
CA GLN A 202 15.80 -8.05 10.06
C GLN A 202 15.88 -9.57 10.17
N PRO A 203 17.09 -10.17 10.15
CA PRO A 203 17.26 -11.53 10.66
C PRO A 203 16.71 -11.50 12.08
N LEU A 204 15.82 -12.40 12.42
CA LEU A 204 15.42 -12.62 13.81
C LEU A 204 16.71 -12.67 14.61
N ALA A 205 16.90 -11.72 15.54
CA ALA A 205 18.08 -11.63 16.38
C ALA A 205 18.36 -13.02 16.93
N GLY A 206 19.55 -13.54 16.64
CA GLY A 206 19.89 -14.94 16.63
C GLY A 206 19.35 -15.73 17.80
N LYS A 207 18.74 -16.82 17.47
CA LYS A 207 18.85 -18.00 18.34
C LYS A 207 20.35 -18.28 18.44
N PRO A 208 20.97 -18.31 19.66
CA PRO A 208 22.36 -18.69 19.77
C PRO A 208 22.50 -20.07 19.13
N ALA A 209 23.53 -20.21 18.29
CA ALA A 209 23.92 -21.52 17.81
C ALA A 209 24.12 -22.42 19.06
N THR A 210 23.28 -23.42 19.21
CA THR A 210 23.53 -24.48 20.15
C THR A 210 24.63 -25.32 19.52
N ASP A 211 25.83 -25.26 20.12
CA ASP A 211 26.94 -26.17 19.89
C ASP A 211 26.49 -27.64 20.05
#